data_14bf4571263289bd83af3931afeb5a41
#
_entry.id   14bf4571263289bd83af3931afeb5a41
#
_cell.length_a   1.000
_cell.length_b   1.000
_cell.length_c   1.000
_cell.angle_alpha   90.00
_cell.angle_beta   90.00
_cell.angle_gamma   90.00
#
_symmetry.space_group_name_H-M   'P 1'
#
loop_
_entity.id
_entity.type
_entity.pdbx_description
1 polymer ?
#
loop_
_entity_poly.entity_id
_entity_poly.type
_entity_poly.pdbx_seq_one_letter_code
_entity_poly.pdbx_strand_id
1 'polypeptide(L)'
;MTGGWDRLTPEGEKFFRQIDELQDKEVFVGFQAGKVTDDRGVDMAQIAMWNELGTSTAPSRPFLRKSVDENADPINAMCVQQLKAITAGGTAEQSLKQIGVFGVGLVQEKIESGSYXXXXTIRKKKSDKPLIDTGRMRQSVKYVIRKKGSG
;
A
#
# COMPACT_ATOMS: atom_id res chain seq x y z
N MET A 1 5.35 17.09 -36.39
CA MET A 1 4.83 16.74 -36.27
C MET A 1 4.87 15.76 -36.06
N THR A 2 4.91 15.52 -35.71
CA THR A 2 4.81 14.65 -35.49
C THR A 2 3.89 13.95 -36.06
N GLY A 3 3.94 13.57 -37.05
CA GLY A 3 3.03 12.88 -37.77
C GLY A 3 2.30 11.82 -37.02
N GLY A 4 2.98 11.11 -36.24
CA GLY A 4 2.32 10.04 -35.54
C GLY A 4 1.18 10.47 -34.68
N TRP A 5 1.35 11.57 -34.01
CA TRP A 5 0.31 12.02 -33.12
C TRP A 5 -0.92 12.46 -33.90
N ASP A 6 -0.74 12.98 -35.09
CA ASP A 6 -1.87 13.45 -35.83
C ASP A 6 -2.74 12.29 -36.30
N ARG A 7 -2.19 11.11 -36.29
CA ARG A 7 -2.94 9.99 -36.78
C ARG A 7 -3.47 9.05 -35.74
N LEU A 8 -3.39 9.43 -34.50
CA LEU A 8 -3.90 8.54 -33.47
C LEU A 8 -5.41 8.46 -33.60
N THR A 9 -5.91 7.27 -33.35
CA THR A 9 -7.34 7.10 -33.29
C THR A 9 -7.82 7.68 -31.98
N PRO A 10 -9.11 7.89 -31.78
CA PRO A 10 -9.61 8.33 -30.51
C PRO A 10 -9.21 7.39 -29.38
N GLU A 11 -9.19 6.09 -29.65
CA GLU A 11 -8.79 5.13 -28.65
C GLU A 11 -7.31 5.30 -28.30
N GLY A 12 -6.49 5.57 -29.31
CA GLY A 12 -5.08 5.79 -29.05
C GLY A 12 -4.84 7.06 -28.27
N GLU A 13 -5.60 8.11 -28.56
CA GLU A 13 -5.48 9.35 -27.81
C GLU A 13 -5.87 9.13 -26.37
N LYS A 14 -6.94 8.37 -26.13
CA LYS A 14 -7.36 8.09 -24.78
C LYS A 14 -6.29 7.32 -24.06
N PHE A 15 -5.72 6.32 -24.72
CA PHE A 15 -4.68 5.50 -24.10
C PHE A 15 -3.52 6.38 -23.64
N PHE A 16 -3.04 7.25 -24.51
CA PHE A 16 -1.89 8.06 -24.13
C PHE A 16 -2.23 9.07 -23.03
N ARG A 17 -3.48 9.57 -23.02
CA ARG A 17 -3.88 10.47 -21.98
C ARG A 17 -3.88 9.73 -20.65
N GLN A 18 -4.36 8.48 -20.64
CA GLN A 18 -4.39 7.72 -19.40
C GLN A 18 -2.98 7.35 -18.93
N ILE A 19 -2.08 7.08 -19.85
CA ILE A 19 -0.69 6.80 -19.47
C ILE A 19 -0.06 8.05 -18.86
N ASP A 20 -0.33 9.22 -19.42
CA ASP A 20 0.20 10.45 -18.86
C ASP A 20 -0.34 10.66 -17.45
N GLU A 21 -1.61 10.41 -17.25
CA GLU A 21 -2.20 10.58 -15.94
C GLU A 21 -1.61 9.60 -14.96
N LEU A 22 -1.36 8.37 -15.40
CA LEU A 22 -0.79 7.37 -14.55
C LEU A 22 0.60 7.79 -14.11
N GLN A 23 1.40 8.34 -15.02
CA GLN A 23 2.74 8.76 -14.69
C GLN A 23 2.76 9.94 -13.74
N ASP A 24 1.68 10.70 -13.71
CA ASP A 24 1.61 11.88 -12.88
C ASP A 24 1.16 11.59 -11.47
N LYS A 25 0.78 10.40 -11.16
CA LYS A 25 0.26 10.07 -9.85
C LYS A 25 0.98 8.93 -9.19
N GLU A 26 0.78 8.80 -7.91
CA GLU A 26 1.37 7.69 -7.19
C GLU A 26 0.42 7.22 -6.11
N VAL A 27 0.58 5.97 -5.72
CA VAL A 27 -0.26 5.36 -4.71
C VAL A 27 0.58 5.16 -3.48
N PHE A 28 0.07 5.59 -2.33
CA PHE A 28 0.74 5.36 -1.07
C PHE A 28 -0.12 4.42 -0.24
N VAL A 29 0.49 3.46 0.40
CA VAL A 29 -0.22 2.54 1.28
C VAL A 29 0.40 2.67 2.65
N GLY A 30 -0.40 2.82 3.65
CA GLY A 30 0.12 2.96 5.00
C GLY A 30 -0.96 3.37 5.98
N PHE A 31 -0.56 4.15 6.97
CA PHE A 31 -1.46 4.55 8.03
C PHE A 31 -1.57 6.06 8.06
N GLN A 32 -2.76 6.55 8.31
CA GLN A 32 -2.95 7.99 8.40
C GLN A 32 -2.85 8.41 9.84
N ALA A 33 -2.01 9.38 10.11
CA ALA A 33 -1.84 9.87 11.47
C ALA A 33 -3.13 10.50 11.97
N GLY A 34 -3.40 10.30 13.23
CA GLY A 34 -4.55 10.93 13.86
C GLY A 34 -5.90 10.35 13.55
N LYS A 35 -5.95 9.22 12.86
CA LYS A 35 -7.24 8.66 12.52
C LYS A 35 -7.73 7.53 13.43
N VAL A 36 -6.88 6.68 13.87
CA VAL A 36 -7.29 5.55 14.70
C VAL A 36 -6.34 5.41 15.85
N THR A 37 -6.86 5.15 17.03
CA THR A 37 -6.00 4.99 18.20
C THR A 37 -6.26 3.61 18.81
N ASP A 38 -5.33 3.17 19.63
CA ASP A 38 -5.51 1.91 20.32
C ASP A 38 -6.28 2.22 21.62
N ASP A 39 -6.46 1.24 22.49
CA ASP A 39 -7.20 1.43 23.69
C ASP A 39 -6.57 2.43 24.66
N ARG A 40 -5.29 2.66 24.52
CA ARG A 40 -4.61 3.59 25.41
C ARG A 40 -4.63 5.00 24.81
N GLY A 41 -5.22 5.17 23.65
CA GLY A 41 -5.24 6.46 22.99
C GLY A 41 -4.02 6.75 22.13
N VAL A 42 -3.20 5.75 21.90
CA VAL A 42 -2.00 5.97 21.09
C VAL A 42 -2.35 5.81 19.61
N ASP A 43 -1.87 6.74 18.79
CA ASP A 43 -2.16 6.75 17.37
C ASP A 43 -1.64 5.48 16.69
N MET A 44 -2.48 4.81 15.94
CA MET A 44 -2.06 3.58 15.26
C MET A 44 -0.93 3.85 14.27
N ALA A 45 -0.87 5.02 13.67
CA ALA A 45 0.24 5.32 12.77
C ALA A 45 1.55 5.35 13.54
N GLN A 46 1.51 5.82 14.78
CA GLN A 46 2.70 5.86 15.60
C GLN A 46 3.13 4.44 15.98
N ILE A 47 2.17 3.60 16.30
CA ILE A 47 2.48 2.21 16.64
C ILE A 47 3.06 1.50 15.42
N ALA A 48 2.52 1.78 14.23
CA ALA A 48 3.02 1.17 13.03
C ALA A 48 4.46 1.61 12.78
N MET A 49 4.77 2.87 13.05
CA MET A 49 6.11 3.36 12.84
C MET A 49 7.07 2.70 13.83
N TRP A 50 6.66 2.52 15.07
CA TRP A 50 7.50 1.87 16.05
C TRP A 50 7.81 0.43 15.61
N ASN A 51 6.81 -0.26 15.06
CA ASN A 51 7.04 -1.60 14.61
C ASN A 51 7.97 -1.61 13.40
N GLU A 52 7.74 -0.70 12.48
CA GLU A 52 8.53 -0.69 11.26
C GLU A 52 10.00 -0.38 11.53
N LEU A 53 10.25 0.60 12.36
CA LEU A 53 11.61 1.04 12.62
C LEU A 53 12.27 0.48 13.86
N GLY A 54 11.48 -0.02 14.77
CA GLY A 54 12.01 -0.47 16.05
C GLY A 54 12.15 0.69 17.00
N THR A 55 12.40 0.40 18.25
CA THR A 55 12.61 1.41 19.27
C THR A 55 13.79 0.98 20.09
N SER A 56 14.17 1.77 21.09
CA SER A 56 15.31 1.42 21.91
C SER A 56 15.05 0.13 22.70
N THR A 57 13.79 -0.23 22.89
CA THR A 57 13.49 -1.42 23.69
C THR A 57 12.84 -2.54 22.88
N ALA A 58 12.58 -2.33 21.61
CA ALA A 58 11.94 -3.34 20.80
C ALA A 58 12.55 -3.38 19.41
N PRO A 59 12.78 -4.58 18.88
CA PRO A 59 13.41 -4.67 17.57
C PRO A 59 12.48 -4.25 16.46
N SER A 60 13.03 -3.89 15.33
CA SER A 60 12.26 -3.51 14.19
C SER A 60 11.49 -4.71 13.66
N ARG A 61 10.28 -4.48 13.24
CA ARG A 61 9.46 -5.50 12.61
C ARG A 61 8.87 -4.83 11.39
N PRO A 62 9.66 -4.68 10.34
CA PRO A 62 9.27 -3.90 9.16
C PRO A 62 8.25 -4.55 8.26
N PHE A 63 7.02 -4.62 8.71
CA PHE A 63 5.99 -5.28 7.94
C PHE A 63 5.64 -4.55 6.65
N LEU A 64 5.77 -3.23 6.62
CA LEU A 64 5.47 -2.50 5.40
C LEU A 64 6.52 -2.82 4.34
N ARG A 65 7.79 -2.71 4.71
CA ARG A 65 8.84 -2.98 3.77
C ARG A 65 8.82 -4.43 3.34
N LYS A 66 8.60 -5.34 4.29
CA LYS A 66 8.59 -6.74 3.94
C LYS A 66 7.41 -7.11 3.06
N SER A 67 6.26 -6.47 3.24
CA SER A 67 5.13 -6.82 2.41
C SER A 67 5.43 -6.47 0.94
N VAL A 68 6.19 -5.42 0.70
CA VAL A 68 6.54 -5.06 -0.65
C VAL A 68 7.67 -5.96 -1.16
N ASP A 69 8.71 -6.13 -0.37
CA ASP A 69 9.87 -6.92 -0.81
C ASP A 69 9.52 -8.36 -1.09
N GLU A 70 8.68 -8.94 -0.29
CA GLU A 70 8.34 -10.34 -0.46
C GLU A 70 7.30 -10.57 -1.53
N ASN A 71 6.69 -9.52 -2.02
CA ASN A 71 5.64 -9.64 -3.01
C ASN A 71 5.96 -8.88 -4.29
N ALA A 72 7.24 -8.77 -4.62
CA ALA A 72 7.63 -8.05 -5.82
C ALA A 72 7.01 -8.65 -7.07
N ASP A 73 6.97 -9.98 -7.17
CA ASP A 73 6.41 -10.60 -8.36
C ASP A 73 4.90 -10.37 -8.47
N PRO A 74 4.11 -10.61 -7.43
CA PRO A 74 2.69 -10.29 -7.51
C PRO A 74 2.42 -8.82 -7.78
N ILE A 75 3.22 -7.92 -7.23
CA ILE A 75 3.03 -6.50 -7.45
C ILE A 75 3.29 -6.17 -8.91
N ASN A 76 4.38 -6.72 -9.48
CA ASN A 76 4.67 -6.47 -10.87
C ASN A 76 3.58 -7.05 -11.76
N ALA A 77 3.06 -8.23 -11.42
CA ALA A 77 1.99 -8.83 -12.21
C ALA A 77 0.74 -7.97 -12.17
N MET A 78 0.44 -7.39 -11.00
CA MET A 78 -0.71 -6.52 -10.89
C MET A 78 -0.52 -5.28 -11.76
N CYS A 79 0.68 -4.71 -11.77
CA CYS A 79 0.94 -3.53 -12.56
C CYS A 79 0.80 -3.83 -14.05
N VAL A 80 1.29 -4.98 -14.49
CA VAL A 80 1.15 -5.37 -15.88
C VAL A 80 -0.32 -5.54 -16.24
N GLN A 81 -1.08 -6.15 -15.33
CA GLN A 81 -2.49 -6.35 -15.56
C GLN A 81 -3.20 -5.02 -15.72
N GLN A 82 -2.81 -4.03 -14.92
CA GLN A 82 -3.45 -2.73 -15.01
C GLN A 82 -3.09 -2.00 -16.30
N LEU A 83 -1.86 -2.20 -16.79
CA LEU A 83 -1.50 -1.60 -18.05
C LEU A 83 -2.33 -2.22 -19.17
N LYS A 84 -2.59 -3.53 -19.08
CA LYS A 84 -3.42 -4.18 -20.07
C LYS A 84 -4.85 -3.64 -19.99
N ALA A 85 -5.32 -3.35 -18.79
CA ALA A 85 -6.66 -2.81 -18.63
C ALA A 85 -6.76 -1.43 -19.28
N ILE A 86 -5.73 -0.61 -19.15
CA ILE A 86 -5.72 0.70 -19.76
C ILE A 86 -5.69 0.56 -21.28
N THR A 87 -4.93 -0.40 -21.79
CA THR A 87 -4.89 -0.64 -23.23
C THR A 87 -6.27 -1.03 -23.72
N ALA A 88 -7.04 -1.71 -22.92
CA ALA A 88 -8.37 -2.13 -23.30
C ALA A 88 -9.43 -1.04 -23.08
N GLY A 89 -9.01 0.16 -22.74
CA GLY A 89 -9.95 1.25 -22.58
C GLY A 89 -10.21 1.71 -21.16
N GLY A 90 -9.51 1.14 -20.21
CA GLY A 90 -9.70 1.54 -18.82
C GLY A 90 -9.05 2.86 -18.51
N THR A 91 -9.20 3.34 -17.30
CA THR A 91 -8.65 4.63 -16.93
C THR A 91 -7.54 4.49 -15.89
N ALA A 92 -6.69 5.50 -15.83
CA ALA A 92 -5.61 5.52 -14.86
C ALA A 92 -6.19 5.49 -13.45
N GLU A 93 -7.30 6.21 -13.23
CA GLU A 93 -7.88 6.26 -11.91
C GLU A 93 -8.31 4.88 -11.44
N GLN A 94 -8.96 4.11 -12.31
CA GLN A 94 -9.37 2.77 -11.94
C GLN A 94 -8.16 1.90 -11.66
N SER A 95 -7.11 2.02 -12.45
CA SER A 95 -5.92 1.22 -12.25
C SER A 95 -5.23 1.56 -10.94
N LEU A 96 -5.16 2.84 -10.62
CA LEU A 96 -4.49 3.24 -9.38
C LEU A 96 -5.29 2.75 -8.17
N LYS A 97 -6.62 2.76 -8.27
CA LYS A 97 -7.43 2.25 -7.18
C LYS A 97 -7.21 0.75 -7.00
N GLN A 98 -7.12 0.02 -8.11
CA GLN A 98 -6.90 -1.42 -8.01
C GLN A 98 -5.53 -1.71 -7.38
N ILE A 99 -4.52 -0.96 -7.76
CA ILE A 99 -3.21 -1.15 -7.19
C ILE A 99 -3.25 -0.81 -5.70
N GLY A 100 -3.97 0.24 -5.34
CA GLY A 100 -4.09 0.63 -3.93
C GLY A 100 -4.75 -0.45 -3.09
N VAL A 101 -5.85 -0.99 -3.59
CA VAL A 101 -6.56 -2.03 -2.86
C VAL A 101 -5.66 -3.28 -2.72
N PHE A 102 -4.94 -3.60 -3.79
CA PHE A 102 -4.06 -4.74 -3.75
C PHE A 102 -2.95 -4.52 -2.73
N GLY A 103 -2.39 -3.33 -2.70
CA GLY A 103 -1.33 -3.01 -1.75
C GLY A 103 -1.81 -3.07 -0.31
N VAL A 104 -3.01 -2.56 -0.06
CA VAL A 104 -3.58 -2.63 1.28
C VAL A 104 -3.71 -4.10 1.68
N GLY A 105 -4.18 -4.93 0.76
CA GLY A 105 -4.34 -6.35 1.07
C GLY A 105 -3.02 -7.03 1.42
N LEU A 106 -1.95 -6.67 0.71
CA LEU A 106 -0.65 -7.27 0.99
C LEU A 106 -0.16 -6.88 2.38
N VAL A 107 -0.34 -5.62 2.75
CA VAL A 107 0.10 -5.17 4.06
C VAL A 107 -0.76 -5.83 5.14
N GLN A 108 -2.06 -5.93 4.91
CA GLN A 108 -2.94 -6.56 5.87
C GLN A 108 -2.57 -8.01 6.09
N GLU A 109 -2.23 -8.70 5.01
CA GLU A 109 -1.83 -10.09 5.13
C GLU A 109 -0.55 -10.20 5.94
N LYS A 110 0.38 -9.29 5.76
CA LYS A 110 1.63 -9.35 6.48
C LYS A 110 1.37 -9.11 7.97
N ILE A 111 0.51 -8.18 8.29
CA ILE A 111 0.18 -7.91 9.68
C ILE A 111 -0.48 -9.14 10.29
N GLU A 112 -1.44 -9.71 9.57
CA GLU A 112 -2.12 -10.87 10.08
C GLU A 112 -1.23 -12.08 10.21
N SER A 113 -0.28 -12.25 9.35
CA SER A 113 0.56 -13.44 9.42
C SER A 113 1.36 -13.44 10.70
N GLY A 114 1.61 -12.28 11.28
CA GLY A 114 2.37 -12.23 12.50
C GLY A 114 3.71 -12.86 12.32
N SER A 115 4.17 -12.94 11.12
CA SER A 115 5.43 -13.59 10.90
C SER A 115 6.56 -12.91 11.62
N TYR A 116 6.39 -11.71 11.99
CA TYR A 116 7.44 -11.02 12.72
C TYR A 116 7.25 -11.28 14.19
N UNK A 117 6.44 -11.87 14.53
CA UNK A 117 6.23 -12.04 15.89
C UNK A 117 6.40 -13.44 16.11
N UNK A 118 7.13 -13.63 16.37
CA UNK A 118 7.31 -14.90 16.69
C UNK A 118 6.20 -15.27 17.50
N UNK A 119 6.08 -16.06 17.25
CA UNK A 119 5.13 -16.59 17.91
C UNK A 119 5.29 -16.57 19.32
N UNK A 120 6.26 -16.78 19.34
CA UNK A 120 6.65 -16.83 20.61
C UNK A 120 6.43 -15.62 21.34
N THR A 121 6.86 -14.76 20.79
CA THR A 121 6.74 -13.46 21.37
C THR A 121 5.29 -13.14 21.57
N ILE A 122 4.56 -13.33 20.59
CA ILE A 122 3.14 -13.07 20.67
C ILE A 122 2.53 -13.87 21.79
N ARG A 123 2.88 -15.09 21.90
CA ARG A 123 2.31 -15.88 22.92
C ARG A 123 2.68 -15.34 24.26
N LYS A 124 3.89 -15.01 24.44
CA LYS A 124 4.28 -14.50 25.70
C LYS A 124 3.53 -13.28 25.99
N LYS A 125 3.26 -12.49 25.07
CA LYS A 125 2.57 -11.31 25.37
C LYS A 125 1.15 -11.44 25.25
N LYS A 126 0.64 -12.47 24.88
CA LYS A 126 -0.75 -12.57 24.78
C LYS A 126 -1.37 -11.96 25.96
N SER A 127 -0.79 -12.05 27.04
CA SER A 127 -1.43 -11.54 28.22
C SER A 127 -1.34 -10.03 28.12
N ASP A 128 -0.30 -9.60 27.50
CA ASP A 128 -0.19 -8.16 27.50
C ASP A 128 -0.73 -7.74 26.25
N LYS A 129 -0.85 -8.58 25.48
CA LYS A 129 -1.35 -8.29 24.25
C LYS A 129 -1.40 -6.96 23.84
N PRO A 130 -1.31 -6.21 24.35
CA PRO A 130 -1.55 -4.90 24.01
C PRO A 130 -0.66 -4.66 22.94
N LEU A 131 0.23 -5.31 22.97
CA LEU A 131 1.15 -5.12 22.12
C LEU A 131 0.57 -4.77 20.90
N ILE A 132 -0.05 -5.42 20.29
CA ILE A 132 -0.51 -5.09 19.07
C ILE A 132 -1.90 -5.44 18.96
N ASP A 133 -2.70 -4.50 18.80
CA ASP A 133 -4.06 -4.76 18.50
C ASP A 133 -4.00 -5.05 17.00
N THR A 134 -3.65 -6.26 16.66
CA THR A 134 -3.47 -6.62 15.27
C THR A 134 -4.69 -6.33 14.42
N GLY A 135 -5.86 -6.60 14.93
CA GLY A 135 -7.08 -6.32 14.20
C GLY A 135 -7.24 -4.85 13.88
N ARG A 136 -6.99 -4.00 14.87
CA ARG A 136 -7.15 -2.57 14.66
C ARG A 136 -6.07 -2.06 13.73
N MET A 137 -4.86 -2.59 13.85
CA MET A 137 -3.79 -2.18 12.99
C MET A 137 -4.11 -2.57 11.56
N ARG A 138 -4.59 -3.80 11.35
CA ARG A 138 -4.91 -4.24 10.01
C ARG A 138 -6.01 -3.37 9.41
N GLN A 139 -7.01 -3.03 10.18
CA GLN A 139 -8.09 -2.22 9.68
C GLN A 139 -7.67 -0.78 9.40
N SER A 140 -6.56 -0.35 9.95
CA SER A 140 -6.11 1.02 9.77
C SER A 140 -5.27 1.21 8.50
N VAL A 141 -4.93 0.16 7.80
CA VAL A 141 -4.13 0.30 6.59
C VAL A 141 -5.01 0.91 5.51
N LYS A 142 -4.54 1.95 4.87
CA LYS A 142 -5.30 2.65 3.84
C LYS A 142 -4.39 2.98 2.68
N TYR A 143 -4.98 3.35 1.56
CA TYR A 143 -4.19 3.84 0.46
C TYR A 143 -4.71 5.23 0.09
N VAL A 144 -3.85 6.02 -0.51
CA VAL A 144 -4.26 7.31 -1.03
C VAL A 144 -3.56 7.46 -2.36
N ILE A 145 -4.17 8.18 -3.27
CA ILE A 145 -3.61 8.44 -4.57
C ILE A 145 -3.31 9.92 -4.60
N ARG A 146 -2.11 10.29 -4.94
CA ARG A 146 -1.71 11.68 -4.98
C ARG A 146 -0.96 11.99 -6.24
N LYS A 147 -0.93 13.27 -6.58
CA LYS A 147 -0.17 13.70 -7.71
C LYS A 147 1.28 13.67 -7.27
N LYS A 148 2.18 13.24 -8.12
CA LYS A 148 3.58 13.17 -7.76
C LYS A 148 4.08 14.52 -7.33
N GLY A 149 4.91 14.52 -6.33
CA GLY A 149 5.48 15.76 -5.85
C GLY A 149 4.60 16.55 -4.91
N SER A 150 3.39 16.09 -4.64
CA SER A 150 2.52 16.87 -3.80
C SER A 150 2.72 16.53 -2.33
N GLY A 151 3.71 15.87 -1.98
CA GLY A 151 4.04 15.65 -0.61
C GLY A 151 2.98 15.21 0.31
#